data_7361ec8223a1bcc80c184d2eba750a93
#
_entry.id   7361ec8223a1bcc80c184d2eba750a93
#
_cell.length_a   1.000
_cell.length_b   1.000
_cell.length_c   1.000
_cell.angle_alpha   90.00
_cell.angle_beta   90.00
_cell.angle_gamma   90.00
#
_symmetry.space_group_name_H-M   'P 1'
#
loop_
_entity.id
_entity.type
_entity.pdbx_description
1 polymer ?
#
loop_
_entity_poly.entity_id
_entity_poly.type
_entity_poly.pdbx_seq_one_letter_code
_entity_poly.pdbx_strand_id
1 'polypeptide(L)'
;MKVSFLNGQIVADGYLHEDVPYDVSANNLSVCFDGKGGISKYLSVRSGRDYSVRSMTSFYKDGERVGAYTAKRVSMVGRGQKIDIFGDGYRIEMKQFITKEDDAVFVEVSFFAERKTDFTLVYGTGYSWETPALACDGENAFVEENSHFLIPVSVEDEKRVRFVFAYEEDKGYCERLLSAFDEKLQAMQKEVDDVIIPASAQTEEEKALYLSALFCAIENYKECGELKGFVAGCNYLNPLRTYYRDSYWTVLPAYRYNISLVKQQVCTLARGIAKDGTCPSAVKTDLSAFWGGHYDSPSFFVMMVYDYVNHSGDKAFLNETIDGMRLFERCLLVMNNQMKRTDATGLLYKKGPYNKLDWADEVNRNGYVTYDEALYYRALICMEKLCEVVGKDGSGYASEAERVKKAINDLLWDDEKGYYVNYVDGDFTEDNLSVDTVLTYLFGIANEERSNRMLDAMERMLETKNNTLQQAGDYGVMCVYPFYKSMSAAYFKSSQDYEYHNGANWPYWSAIYAYAKHLAGRDYRYPLESWFSYNLNRGVFTPIEYFSPCRKCGSTLQAWSGAAAFVFDYIGEPSFFAPNHLK
;
A
#
# COMPACT_ATOMS: atom_id res chain seq x y z
N MET A 1 20.43 15.86 -4.65
CA MET A 1 19.86 14.84 -5.54
C MET A 1 18.74 15.45 -6.38
N LYS A 2 18.68 15.12 -7.68
CA LYS A 2 17.64 15.58 -8.60
C LYS A 2 16.80 14.38 -9.01
N VAL A 3 15.48 14.48 -8.80
CA VAL A 3 14.52 13.46 -9.23
C VAL A 3 13.94 13.83 -10.59
N SER A 4 13.79 12.84 -11.45
CA SER A 4 13.15 12.94 -12.77
C SER A 4 12.45 11.61 -13.08
N PHE A 5 11.73 11.57 -14.20
CA PHE A 5 10.97 10.39 -14.60
C PHE A 5 11.31 10.04 -16.05
N LEU A 6 11.40 8.75 -16.35
CA LEU A 6 11.69 8.25 -17.69
C LEU A 6 10.99 6.92 -17.90
N ASN A 7 10.09 6.83 -18.88
CA ASN A 7 9.32 5.65 -19.20
C ASN A 7 8.59 5.06 -17.96
N GLY A 8 8.03 5.92 -17.10
CA GLY A 8 7.37 5.52 -15.87
C GLY A 8 8.30 5.08 -14.74
N GLN A 9 9.62 5.16 -14.93
CA GLN A 9 10.61 4.89 -13.88
C GLN A 9 10.92 6.16 -13.09
N ILE A 10 11.14 6.01 -11.78
CA ILE A 10 11.71 7.08 -10.96
C ILE A 10 13.24 7.07 -11.16
N VAL A 11 13.80 8.20 -11.51
CA VAL A 11 15.25 8.37 -11.75
C VAL A 11 15.80 9.43 -10.81
N ALA A 12 16.79 9.06 -10.00
CA ALA A 12 17.46 9.94 -9.06
C ALA A 12 18.93 10.15 -9.47
N ASP A 13 19.27 11.37 -9.91
CA ASP A 13 20.64 11.80 -10.20
C ASP A 13 21.25 12.49 -8.98
N GLY A 14 22.45 12.08 -8.57
CA GLY A 14 23.12 12.64 -7.40
C GLY A 14 24.54 12.10 -7.22
N TYR A 15 24.95 11.96 -5.98
CA TYR A 15 26.26 11.46 -5.61
C TYR A 15 26.17 10.13 -4.87
N LEU A 16 27.24 9.33 -4.92
CA LEU A 16 27.28 7.97 -4.39
C LEU A 16 26.93 7.90 -2.89
N HIS A 17 27.26 8.93 -2.08
CA HIS A 17 26.93 8.96 -0.65
C HIS A 17 25.45 9.19 -0.35
N GLU A 18 24.67 9.71 -1.29
CA GLU A 18 23.25 9.97 -1.07
C GLU A 18 22.45 8.66 -1.08
N ASP A 19 21.59 8.47 -0.07
CA ASP A 19 20.70 7.32 0.00
C ASP A 19 19.53 7.47 -0.98
N VAL A 20 19.25 6.36 -1.67
CA VAL A 20 18.06 6.21 -2.53
C VAL A 20 17.40 4.88 -2.17
N PRO A 21 16.77 4.81 -0.98
CA PRO A 21 16.15 3.56 -0.51
C PRO A 21 14.94 3.22 -1.37
N TYR A 22 14.89 1.98 -1.82
CA TYR A 22 13.79 1.46 -2.62
C TYR A 22 13.37 0.10 -2.10
N ASP A 23 12.23 0.06 -1.43
CA ASP A 23 11.64 -1.16 -0.90
C ASP A 23 10.89 -1.91 -2.01
N VAL A 24 11.14 -3.20 -2.10
CA VAL A 24 10.46 -4.13 -3.00
C VAL A 24 10.04 -5.38 -2.23
N SER A 25 8.99 -6.05 -2.70
CA SER A 25 8.50 -7.25 -2.04
C SER A 25 8.01 -8.28 -3.06
N ALA A 26 8.14 -9.54 -2.68
CA ALA A 26 7.71 -10.70 -3.43
C ALA A 26 6.99 -11.68 -2.50
N ASN A 27 6.59 -12.83 -3.00
CA ASN A 27 5.90 -13.82 -2.18
C ASN A 27 6.72 -14.26 -0.96
N ASN A 28 8.01 -14.50 -1.12
CA ASN A 28 8.88 -15.06 -0.10
C ASN A 28 9.83 -14.04 0.54
N LEU A 29 10.07 -12.90 -0.10
CA LEU A 29 11.13 -11.98 0.27
C LEU A 29 10.70 -10.52 0.17
N SER A 30 11.12 -9.70 1.13
CA SER A 30 11.08 -8.24 1.05
C SER A 30 12.48 -7.67 1.27
N VAL A 31 12.89 -6.76 0.39
CA VAL A 31 14.24 -6.18 0.39
C VAL A 31 14.15 -4.66 0.26
N CYS A 32 15.07 -3.95 0.89
CA CYS A 32 15.30 -2.53 0.61
C CYS A 32 16.68 -2.37 -0.05
N PHE A 33 16.69 -1.94 -1.31
CA PHE A 33 17.91 -1.51 -2.02
C PHE A 33 18.29 -0.10 -1.57
N ASP A 34 19.59 0.16 -1.32
CA ASP A 34 20.02 1.44 -0.75
C ASP A 34 20.47 2.49 -1.78
N GLY A 35 20.54 2.13 -3.06
CA GLY A 35 21.00 3.01 -4.13
C GLY A 35 22.48 3.38 -4.08
N LYS A 36 23.28 2.72 -3.23
CA LYS A 36 24.76 2.76 -3.20
C LYS A 36 25.38 1.46 -3.70
N GLY A 37 24.54 0.53 -4.09
CA GLY A 37 24.93 -0.79 -4.56
C GLY A 37 24.75 -1.90 -3.54
N GLY A 38 24.09 -1.64 -2.40
CA GLY A 38 23.82 -2.63 -1.37
C GLY A 38 22.34 -2.76 -1.02
N ILE A 39 22.08 -3.51 0.06
CA ILE A 39 20.76 -3.66 0.64
C ILE A 39 20.77 -3.22 2.11
N SER A 40 19.71 -2.57 2.56
CA SER A 40 19.56 -2.10 3.95
C SER A 40 18.56 -2.94 4.77
N LYS A 41 17.80 -3.82 4.09
CA LYS A 41 16.86 -4.75 4.72
C LYS A 41 16.76 -6.02 3.88
N TYR A 42 16.71 -7.16 4.54
CA TYR A 42 16.36 -8.46 3.97
C TYR A 42 15.40 -9.14 4.93
N LEU A 43 14.17 -9.35 4.51
CA LEU A 43 13.09 -9.84 5.35
C LEU A 43 12.47 -11.07 4.70
N SER A 44 12.67 -12.27 5.31
CA SER A 44 12.02 -13.48 4.85
C SER A 44 10.55 -13.46 5.22
N VAL A 45 9.67 -13.58 4.22
CA VAL A 45 8.21 -13.68 4.43
C VAL A 45 7.86 -15.03 5.03
N ARG A 46 8.55 -16.11 4.61
CA ARG A 46 8.29 -17.48 5.02
C ARG A 46 8.51 -17.69 6.51
N SER A 47 9.65 -17.24 7.04
CA SER A 47 9.98 -17.38 8.45
C SER A 47 9.56 -16.19 9.32
N GLY A 48 9.24 -15.04 8.70
CA GLY A 48 9.01 -13.77 9.39
C GLY A 48 10.29 -13.17 10.00
N ARG A 49 11.47 -13.63 9.55
CA ARG A 49 12.76 -13.24 10.10
C ARG A 49 13.33 -12.03 9.37
N ASP A 50 13.70 -11.03 10.16
CA ASP A 50 14.44 -9.85 9.70
C ASP A 50 15.94 -10.07 9.95
N TYR A 51 16.71 -10.08 8.88
CA TYR A 51 18.17 -10.22 8.94
C TYR A 51 18.89 -8.89 9.15
N SER A 52 18.15 -7.78 9.31
CA SER A 52 18.63 -6.42 9.65
C SER A 52 19.94 -6.04 8.95
N VAL A 53 19.96 -6.20 7.65
CA VAL A 53 21.16 -6.02 6.85
C VAL A 53 21.48 -4.52 6.77
N ARG A 54 22.67 -4.11 7.23
CA ARG A 54 23.24 -2.80 6.91
C ARG A 54 24.39 -3.01 5.94
N SER A 55 24.11 -2.93 4.66
CA SER A 55 25.15 -3.09 3.66
C SER A 55 26.10 -1.89 3.65
N MET A 56 27.39 -2.16 3.56
CA MET A 56 28.41 -1.17 3.23
C MET A 56 29.07 -1.56 1.91
N THR A 57 28.34 -1.46 0.81
CA THR A 57 28.92 -1.69 -0.51
C THR A 57 29.90 -0.59 -0.85
N SER A 58 31.07 -0.95 -1.33
CA SER A 58 32.12 -0.03 -1.74
C SER A 58 32.75 -0.49 -3.05
N PHE A 59 33.11 0.47 -3.87
CA PHE A 59 33.85 0.24 -5.09
C PHE A 59 35.26 0.79 -4.95
N TYR A 60 36.25 0.05 -5.38
CA TYR A 60 37.63 0.45 -5.45
C TYR A 60 38.08 0.40 -6.91
N LYS A 61 38.91 1.36 -7.31
CA LYS A 61 39.56 1.45 -8.62
C LYS A 61 41.04 1.59 -8.39
N ASP A 62 41.86 0.70 -8.98
CA ASP A 62 43.30 0.67 -8.81
C ASP A 62 43.77 0.75 -7.33
N GLY A 63 42.99 0.11 -6.40
CA GLY A 63 43.24 0.10 -4.96
C GLY A 63 42.69 1.31 -4.19
N GLU A 64 42.21 2.35 -4.88
CA GLU A 64 41.63 3.53 -4.25
C GLU A 64 40.09 3.45 -4.20
N ARG A 65 39.51 3.81 -3.06
CA ARG A 65 38.05 3.82 -2.91
C ARG A 65 37.42 4.88 -3.80
N VAL A 66 36.41 4.51 -4.57
CA VAL A 66 35.57 5.44 -5.35
C VAL A 66 34.96 6.46 -4.40
N GLY A 67 35.18 7.72 -4.67
CA GLY A 67 34.84 8.81 -3.77
C GLY A 67 33.35 8.99 -3.56
N ALA A 68 32.96 9.43 -2.37
CA ALA A 68 31.57 9.67 -2.02
C ALA A 68 30.86 10.70 -2.93
N TYR A 69 31.62 11.58 -3.55
CA TYR A 69 31.12 12.61 -4.47
C TYR A 69 31.19 12.18 -5.95
N THR A 70 31.44 10.90 -6.23
CA THR A 70 31.31 10.35 -7.57
C THR A 70 29.85 10.40 -8.01
N ALA A 71 29.59 10.87 -9.22
CA ALA A 71 28.23 11.00 -9.76
C ALA A 71 27.56 9.63 -9.94
N LYS A 72 26.29 9.56 -9.64
CA LYS A 72 25.47 8.37 -9.90
C LYS A 72 24.10 8.73 -10.42
N ARG A 73 23.50 7.77 -11.11
CA ARG A 73 22.08 7.73 -11.47
C ARG A 73 21.47 6.45 -10.95
N VAL A 74 20.35 6.55 -10.26
CA VAL A 74 19.59 5.40 -9.78
C VAL A 74 18.23 5.38 -10.46
N SER A 75 17.89 4.27 -11.11
CA SER A 75 16.58 4.04 -11.73
C SER A 75 15.85 2.93 -10.98
N MET A 76 14.57 3.16 -10.64
CA MET A 76 13.75 2.27 -9.83
C MET A 76 12.49 1.90 -10.59
N VAL A 77 12.26 0.60 -10.76
CA VAL A 77 11.08 0.07 -11.45
C VAL A 77 10.80 -1.37 -11.02
N GLY A 78 9.53 -1.68 -10.78
CA GLY A 78 9.12 -3.03 -10.36
C GLY A 78 9.92 -3.50 -9.15
N ARG A 79 10.38 -4.76 -9.19
CA ARG A 79 11.19 -5.37 -8.11
C ARG A 79 12.68 -5.20 -8.29
N GLY A 80 13.12 -4.13 -8.94
CA GLY A 80 14.53 -3.91 -9.24
C GLY A 80 14.98 -2.46 -9.13
N GLN A 81 16.30 -2.31 -9.00
CA GLN A 81 16.99 -1.04 -9.00
C GLN A 81 18.22 -1.14 -9.90
N LYS A 82 18.42 -0.13 -10.75
CA LYS A 82 19.61 0.02 -11.56
C LYS A 82 20.40 1.24 -11.09
N ILE A 83 21.71 1.09 -10.95
CA ILE A 83 22.63 2.16 -10.55
C ILE A 83 23.71 2.31 -11.63
N ASP A 84 23.84 3.51 -12.19
CA ASP A 84 24.96 3.90 -13.03
C ASP A 84 25.90 4.84 -12.23
N ILE A 85 27.16 4.48 -12.10
CA ILE A 85 28.21 5.27 -11.43
C ILE A 85 29.18 5.78 -12.49
N PHE A 86 29.42 7.09 -12.51
CA PHE A 86 30.20 7.76 -13.53
C PHE A 86 31.49 8.34 -12.93
N GLY A 87 32.64 7.81 -13.32
CA GLY A 87 33.95 8.32 -12.93
C GLY A 87 34.80 8.73 -14.15
N ASP A 88 35.98 9.25 -13.87
CA ASP A 88 36.92 9.64 -14.93
C ASP A 88 37.54 8.42 -15.62
N GLY A 89 37.21 8.22 -16.91
CA GLY A 89 37.65 7.08 -17.70
C GLY A 89 37.02 5.74 -17.32
N TYR A 90 35.92 5.73 -16.56
CA TYR A 90 35.19 4.50 -16.25
C TYR A 90 33.71 4.74 -15.97
N ARG A 91 32.91 3.67 -16.11
CA ARG A 91 31.54 3.58 -15.68
C ARG A 91 31.30 2.22 -15.00
N ILE A 92 30.49 2.20 -13.95
CA ILE A 92 29.99 0.98 -13.33
C ILE A 92 28.48 0.98 -13.48
N GLU A 93 27.92 -0.09 -14.00
CA GLU A 93 26.48 -0.31 -14.08
C GLU A 93 26.13 -1.49 -13.16
N MET A 94 25.20 -1.30 -12.24
CA MET A 94 24.77 -2.34 -11.32
C MET A 94 23.27 -2.49 -11.38
N LYS A 95 22.80 -3.74 -11.50
CA LYS A 95 21.39 -4.10 -11.40
C LYS A 95 21.19 -5.01 -10.20
N GLN A 96 20.21 -4.69 -9.38
CA GLN A 96 19.80 -5.49 -8.24
C GLN A 96 18.30 -5.74 -8.34
N PHE A 97 17.84 -6.99 -8.13
CA PHE A 97 16.43 -7.31 -8.19
C PHE A 97 16.09 -8.56 -7.38
N ILE A 98 14.81 -8.73 -7.11
CA ILE A 98 14.21 -9.97 -6.65
C ILE A 98 13.15 -10.42 -7.64
N THR A 99 12.86 -11.71 -7.66
CA THR A 99 11.79 -12.27 -8.48
C THR A 99 10.56 -12.54 -7.64
N LYS A 100 9.45 -12.83 -8.30
CA LYS A 100 8.17 -13.06 -7.61
C LYS A 100 8.20 -14.29 -6.69
N GLU A 101 8.91 -15.35 -7.08
CA GLU A 101 8.83 -16.66 -6.45
C GLU A 101 10.11 -17.10 -5.70
N ASP A 102 11.25 -16.49 -6.03
CA ASP A 102 12.52 -16.91 -5.46
C ASP A 102 12.83 -16.21 -4.13
N ASP A 103 13.53 -16.90 -3.24
CA ASP A 103 13.96 -16.40 -1.93
C ASP A 103 15.42 -15.92 -1.97
N ALA A 104 15.75 -15.12 -2.97
CA ALA A 104 17.11 -14.68 -3.24
C ALA A 104 17.17 -13.29 -3.86
N VAL A 105 18.29 -12.61 -3.65
CA VAL A 105 18.66 -11.37 -4.32
C VAL A 105 19.62 -11.66 -5.45
N PHE A 106 19.33 -11.09 -6.62
CA PHE A 106 20.11 -11.17 -7.84
C PHE A 106 20.88 -9.87 -8.05
N VAL A 107 22.14 -9.96 -8.38
CA VAL A 107 23.01 -8.80 -8.62
C VAL A 107 23.84 -9.02 -9.88
N GLU A 108 23.80 -8.05 -10.79
CA GLU A 108 24.68 -7.96 -11.98
C GLU A 108 25.46 -6.65 -11.91
N VAL A 109 26.77 -6.72 -12.04
CA VAL A 109 27.64 -5.53 -12.10
C VAL A 109 28.46 -5.59 -13.37
N SER A 110 28.33 -4.57 -14.23
CA SER A 110 29.15 -4.36 -15.42
C SER A 110 30.12 -3.21 -15.19
N PHE A 111 31.39 -3.47 -15.41
CA PHE A 111 32.47 -2.49 -15.33
C PHE A 111 32.91 -2.13 -16.74
N PHE A 112 33.04 -0.84 -17.02
CA PHE A 112 33.52 -0.31 -18.28
C PHE A 112 34.73 0.58 -17.99
N ALA A 113 35.82 0.45 -18.77
CA ALA A 113 37.01 1.25 -18.59
C ALA A 113 37.65 1.56 -19.94
N GLU A 114 38.12 2.82 -20.14
CA GLU A 114 38.79 3.26 -21.34
C GLU A 114 40.23 2.72 -21.49
N ARG A 115 40.79 2.17 -20.43
CA ARG A 115 42.11 1.53 -20.35
C ARG A 115 42.07 0.41 -19.31
N LYS A 116 43.05 -0.47 -19.37
CA LYS A 116 43.17 -1.54 -18.37
C LYS A 116 43.11 -0.97 -16.98
N THR A 117 42.15 -1.39 -16.21
CA THR A 117 41.83 -0.88 -14.86
C THR A 117 41.42 -2.04 -13.94
N ASP A 118 41.95 -2.05 -12.75
CA ASP A 118 41.58 -3.04 -11.74
C ASP A 118 40.53 -2.47 -10.80
N PHE A 119 39.41 -3.15 -10.72
CA PHE A 119 38.31 -2.83 -9.80
C PHE A 119 38.25 -3.87 -8.67
N THR A 120 37.74 -3.47 -7.52
CA THR A 120 37.27 -4.38 -6.48
C THR A 120 35.90 -3.90 -6.01
N LEU A 121 34.92 -4.79 -6.12
CA LEU A 121 33.63 -4.62 -5.48
C LEU A 121 33.71 -5.26 -4.08
N VAL A 122 33.42 -4.47 -3.06
CA VAL A 122 33.17 -4.96 -1.70
C VAL A 122 31.67 -4.88 -1.49
N TYR A 123 31.00 -6.01 -1.53
CA TYR A 123 29.55 -6.11 -1.32
C TYR A 123 29.27 -6.58 0.09
N GLY A 124 28.66 -5.71 0.88
CA GLY A 124 28.28 -6.01 2.25
C GLY A 124 26.86 -6.56 2.34
N THR A 125 26.71 -7.72 2.98
CA THR A 125 25.39 -8.30 3.29
C THR A 125 24.88 -7.89 4.67
N GLY A 126 25.61 -6.99 5.35
CA GLY A 126 25.22 -6.37 6.62
C GLY A 126 25.76 -7.01 7.88
N TYR A 127 25.40 -6.47 9.03
CA TYR A 127 25.76 -6.97 10.37
C TYR A 127 24.90 -8.16 10.80
N SER A 128 24.55 -9.05 9.88
CA SER A 128 23.92 -10.30 10.24
C SER A 128 24.96 -11.20 10.93
N TRP A 129 24.58 -11.84 12.02
CA TRP A 129 25.37 -12.91 12.64
C TRP A 129 25.39 -14.18 11.78
N GLU A 130 24.68 -14.17 10.66
CA GLU A 130 24.55 -15.28 9.73
C GLU A 130 25.06 -14.85 8.35
N THR A 131 25.83 -15.74 7.77
CA THR A 131 26.35 -15.58 6.43
C THR A 131 25.35 -16.14 5.43
N PRO A 132 24.92 -15.38 4.40
CA PRO A 132 24.05 -15.90 3.38
C PRO A 132 24.76 -16.94 2.53
N ALA A 133 24.01 -17.90 1.98
CA ALA A 133 24.50 -18.70 0.87
C ALA A 133 24.70 -17.82 -0.36
N LEU A 134 25.73 -18.11 -1.15
CA LEU A 134 26.14 -17.31 -2.30
C LEU A 134 26.63 -18.18 -3.44
N ALA A 135 26.27 -17.78 -4.66
CA ALA A 135 26.87 -18.22 -5.90
C ALA A 135 27.31 -17.03 -6.76
N CYS A 136 28.46 -17.11 -7.39
CA CYS A 136 29.02 -16.08 -8.26
C CYS A 136 29.48 -16.71 -9.59
N ASP A 137 29.26 -16.02 -10.73
CA ASP A 137 29.84 -16.42 -12.01
C ASP A 137 31.26 -15.85 -12.14
N GLY A 138 32.15 -16.66 -12.73
CA GLY A 138 33.48 -16.23 -13.14
C GLY A 138 34.64 -16.80 -12.32
N GLU A 139 35.86 -16.58 -12.85
CA GLU A 139 37.12 -17.09 -12.30
C GLU A 139 37.60 -16.30 -11.08
N ASN A 140 36.85 -15.31 -10.62
CA ASN A 140 37.28 -14.40 -9.58
C ASN A 140 37.14 -15.04 -8.21
N ALA A 141 38.26 -15.12 -7.49
CA ALA A 141 38.28 -15.65 -6.13
C ALA A 141 37.33 -14.85 -5.24
N PHE A 142 36.41 -15.57 -4.66
CA PHE A 142 35.44 -15.04 -3.74
C PHE A 142 36.03 -15.15 -2.33
N VAL A 143 36.22 -14.05 -1.66
CA VAL A 143 36.71 -14.04 -0.29
C VAL A 143 35.62 -13.45 0.59
N GLU A 144 35.15 -14.24 1.53
CA GLU A 144 34.28 -13.80 2.59
C GLU A 144 35.13 -13.27 3.76
N GLU A 145 35.02 -12.00 4.07
CA GLU A 145 35.65 -11.41 5.22
C GLU A 145 34.63 -10.54 5.97
N ASN A 146 34.32 -10.89 7.21
CA ASN A 146 33.42 -10.14 8.09
C ASN A 146 32.04 -9.79 7.46
N SER A 147 31.39 -10.76 6.81
CA SER A 147 30.11 -10.57 6.09
C SER A 147 30.20 -9.66 4.85
N HIS A 148 31.39 -9.53 4.29
CA HIS A 148 31.62 -8.83 3.02
C HIS A 148 32.15 -9.80 1.96
N PHE A 149 31.69 -9.60 0.72
CA PHE A 149 32.19 -10.32 -0.42
C PHE A 149 33.11 -9.40 -1.22
N LEU A 150 34.34 -9.83 -1.43
CA LEU A 150 35.31 -9.10 -2.24
C LEU A 150 35.38 -9.73 -3.63
N ILE A 151 35.10 -8.95 -4.66
CA ILE A 151 35.11 -9.40 -6.04
C ILE A 151 36.13 -8.54 -6.80
N PRO A 152 37.37 -9.01 -6.99
CA PRO A 152 38.36 -8.34 -7.82
C PRO A 152 38.05 -8.57 -9.30
N VAL A 153 38.13 -7.51 -10.12
CA VAL A 153 37.82 -7.53 -11.53
C VAL A 153 38.84 -6.71 -12.31
N SER A 154 39.59 -7.34 -13.21
CA SER A 154 40.44 -6.62 -14.16
C SER A 154 39.71 -6.38 -15.48
N VAL A 155 39.62 -5.14 -15.93
CA VAL A 155 38.80 -4.68 -17.05
C VAL A 155 39.68 -4.06 -18.10
N GLU A 156 39.53 -4.50 -19.37
CA GLU A 156 40.20 -3.86 -20.52
C GLU A 156 39.25 -3.02 -21.37
N ASP A 157 37.99 -3.39 -21.50
CA ASP A 157 36.91 -2.63 -22.13
C ASP A 157 35.64 -2.78 -21.30
N GLU A 158 35.11 -4.01 -21.21
CA GLU A 158 33.94 -4.37 -20.44
C GLU A 158 34.16 -5.70 -19.71
N LYS A 159 33.73 -5.76 -18.47
CA LYS A 159 33.66 -7.03 -17.71
C LYS A 159 32.41 -7.05 -16.88
N ARG A 160 31.71 -8.17 -16.87
CA ARG A 160 30.49 -8.39 -16.12
C ARG A 160 30.71 -9.48 -15.06
N VAL A 161 30.09 -9.24 -13.90
CA VAL A 161 30.04 -10.21 -12.78
C VAL A 161 28.61 -10.33 -12.31
N ARG A 162 28.18 -11.53 -12.07
CA ARG A 162 26.85 -11.86 -11.53
C ARG A 162 26.98 -12.69 -10.28
N PHE A 163 26.11 -12.43 -9.32
CA PHE A 163 25.98 -13.27 -8.14
C PHE A 163 24.55 -13.29 -7.63
N VAL A 164 24.24 -14.35 -6.89
CA VAL A 164 22.94 -14.59 -6.24
C VAL A 164 23.21 -14.97 -4.81
N PHE A 165 22.47 -14.41 -3.88
CA PHE A 165 22.59 -14.76 -2.48
C PHE A 165 21.23 -14.89 -1.78
N ALA A 166 21.17 -15.75 -0.75
CA ALA A 166 20.00 -16.01 0.06
C ALA A 166 20.39 -16.36 1.50
N TYR A 167 19.56 -15.99 2.48
CA TYR A 167 19.80 -16.28 3.89
C TYR A 167 19.20 -17.61 4.35
N GLU A 168 18.09 -18.04 3.78
CA GLU A 168 17.36 -19.24 4.23
C GLU A 168 17.53 -20.46 3.31
N GLU A 169 18.43 -20.36 2.33
CA GLU A 169 18.66 -21.39 1.31
C GLU A 169 20.14 -21.80 1.28
N ASP A 170 20.45 -22.89 0.61
CA ASP A 170 21.82 -23.38 0.47
C ASP A 170 22.53 -22.84 -0.78
N LYS A 171 23.85 -23.09 -0.85
CA LYS A 171 24.67 -22.68 -2.00
C LYS A 171 24.17 -23.31 -3.32
N GLY A 172 23.71 -24.55 -3.29
CA GLY A 172 23.19 -25.22 -4.49
C GLY A 172 21.93 -24.57 -5.03
N TYR A 173 21.09 -23.99 -4.15
CA TYR A 173 19.95 -23.17 -4.56
C TYR A 173 20.43 -21.91 -5.30
N CYS A 174 21.39 -21.17 -4.74
CA CYS A 174 21.95 -19.98 -5.39
C CYS A 174 22.64 -20.31 -6.73
N GLU A 175 23.35 -21.44 -6.84
CA GLU A 175 23.98 -21.91 -8.09
C GLU A 175 22.96 -22.21 -9.19
N ARG A 176 21.83 -22.84 -8.85
CA ARG A 176 20.73 -23.05 -9.81
C ARG A 176 20.13 -21.75 -10.31
N LEU A 177 19.90 -20.79 -9.40
CA LEU A 177 19.37 -19.47 -9.76
C LEU A 177 20.35 -18.67 -10.60
N LEU A 178 21.64 -18.74 -10.29
CA LEU A 178 22.68 -18.09 -11.08
C LEU A 178 22.72 -18.64 -12.52
N SER A 179 22.53 -19.94 -12.69
CA SER A 179 22.46 -20.56 -14.02
C SER A 179 21.24 -20.11 -14.83
N ALA A 180 20.17 -19.68 -14.17
CA ALA A 180 18.94 -19.15 -14.76
C ALA A 180 18.87 -17.60 -14.76
N PHE A 181 19.97 -16.89 -14.49
CA PHE A 181 19.99 -15.45 -14.22
C PHE A 181 19.29 -14.63 -15.31
N ASP A 182 19.61 -14.88 -16.58
CA ASP A 182 19.02 -14.11 -17.69
C ASP A 182 17.51 -14.34 -17.81
N GLU A 183 17.05 -15.58 -17.60
CA GLU A 183 15.62 -15.92 -17.56
C GLU A 183 14.91 -15.15 -16.43
N LYS A 184 15.52 -15.14 -15.24
CA LYS A 184 14.96 -14.44 -14.07
C LYS A 184 14.92 -12.91 -14.26
N LEU A 185 15.98 -12.32 -14.82
CA LEU A 185 16.01 -10.90 -15.15
C LEU A 185 14.95 -10.54 -16.20
N GLN A 186 14.81 -11.34 -17.25
CA GLN A 186 13.78 -11.14 -18.27
C GLN A 186 12.36 -11.29 -17.70
N ALA A 187 12.13 -12.26 -16.81
CA ALA A 187 10.84 -12.46 -16.17
C ALA A 187 10.47 -11.24 -15.30
N MET A 188 11.40 -10.71 -14.50
CA MET A 188 11.18 -9.50 -13.70
C MET A 188 10.90 -8.27 -14.59
N GLN A 189 11.67 -8.09 -15.67
CA GLN A 189 11.45 -6.98 -16.60
C GLN A 189 10.10 -7.11 -17.31
N LYS A 190 9.72 -8.31 -17.72
CA LYS A 190 8.44 -8.58 -18.37
C LYS A 190 7.24 -8.25 -17.48
N GLU A 191 7.33 -8.45 -16.17
CA GLU A 191 6.25 -8.06 -15.25
C GLU A 191 5.95 -6.55 -15.34
N VAL A 192 6.97 -5.72 -15.57
CA VAL A 192 6.81 -4.28 -15.76
C VAL A 192 6.31 -3.95 -17.17
N ASP A 193 6.91 -4.57 -18.18
CA ASP A 193 6.59 -4.30 -19.59
C ASP A 193 5.17 -4.74 -19.96
N ASP A 194 4.63 -5.77 -19.30
CA ASP A 194 3.26 -6.24 -19.50
C ASP A 194 2.19 -5.31 -18.87
N VAL A 195 2.59 -4.36 -18.02
CA VAL A 195 1.64 -3.41 -17.43
C VAL A 195 1.14 -2.42 -18.48
N ILE A 196 -0.17 -2.41 -18.68
CA ILE A 196 -0.81 -1.42 -19.54
C ILE A 196 -1.05 -0.15 -18.69
N ILE A 197 -0.25 0.88 -18.95
CA ILE A 197 -0.44 2.19 -18.29
C ILE A 197 -1.69 2.83 -18.88
N PRO A 198 -2.67 3.25 -18.07
CA PRO A 198 -3.90 3.86 -18.57
C PRO A 198 -3.62 5.22 -19.22
N ALA A 199 -4.43 5.56 -20.23
CA ALA A 199 -4.29 6.84 -20.96
C ALA A 199 -4.53 8.08 -20.08
N SER A 200 -5.13 7.92 -18.93
CA SER A 200 -5.32 8.94 -17.90
C SER A 200 -4.01 9.40 -17.23
N ALA A 201 -2.97 8.54 -17.18
CA ALA A 201 -1.63 8.88 -16.75
C ALA A 201 -0.86 9.53 -17.93
N GLN A 202 -0.93 10.84 -18.05
CA GLN A 202 -0.48 11.60 -19.23
C GLN A 202 0.98 12.00 -19.16
N THR A 203 1.46 12.39 -17.98
CA THR A 203 2.83 12.81 -17.76
C THR A 203 3.73 11.65 -17.35
N GLU A 204 5.05 11.80 -17.49
CA GLU A 204 6.00 10.78 -16.99
C GLU A 204 5.94 10.63 -15.46
N GLU A 205 5.63 11.70 -14.74
CA GLU A 205 5.41 11.65 -13.27
C GLU A 205 4.15 10.85 -12.92
N GLU A 206 3.02 11.09 -13.61
CA GLU A 206 1.79 10.32 -13.43
C GLU A 206 1.97 8.83 -13.77
N LYS A 207 2.74 8.51 -14.82
CA LYS A 207 3.10 7.11 -15.15
C LYS A 207 3.94 6.47 -14.04
N ALA A 208 4.92 7.20 -13.50
CA ALA A 208 5.74 6.73 -12.40
C ALA A 208 4.92 6.54 -11.11
N LEU A 209 4.01 7.46 -10.80
CA LEU A 209 3.07 7.33 -9.69
C LEU A 209 2.17 6.10 -9.88
N TYR A 210 1.61 5.92 -11.08
CA TYR A 210 0.77 4.76 -11.39
C TYR A 210 1.51 3.44 -11.17
N LEU A 211 2.69 3.28 -11.77
CA LEU A 211 3.49 2.06 -11.63
C LEU A 211 3.93 1.84 -10.18
N SER A 212 4.42 2.87 -9.50
CA SER A 212 4.82 2.78 -8.10
C SER A 212 3.67 2.35 -7.19
N ALA A 213 2.47 2.92 -7.39
CA ALA A 213 1.28 2.56 -6.64
C ALA A 213 0.78 1.15 -6.98
N LEU A 214 0.75 0.77 -8.27
CA LEU A 214 0.33 -0.56 -8.69
C LEU A 214 1.25 -1.63 -8.08
N PHE A 215 2.57 -1.48 -8.23
CA PHE A 215 3.52 -2.44 -7.67
C PHE A 215 3.48 -2.45 -6.14
N CYS A 216 3.26 -1.30 -5.48
CA CYS A 216 3.03 -1.24 -4.04
C CYS A 216 1.86 -2.13 -3.59
N ALA A 217 0.76 -2.15 -4.35
CA ALA A 217 -0.36 -3.04 -4.04
C ALA A 217 -0.02 -4.51 -4.32
N ILE A 218 0.37 -4.84 -5.58
CA ILE A 218 0.49 -6.24 -6.01
C ILE A 218 1.67 -6.98 -5.37
N GLU A 219 2.74 -6.29 -5.02
CA GLU A 219 3.89 -6.88 -4.31
C GLU A 219 3.55 -7.31 -2.88
N ASN A 220 2.48 -6.78 -2.31
CA ASN A 220 1.98 -7.19 -1.00
C ASN A 220 0.99 -8.37 -1.05
N TYR A 221 0.71 -8.94 -2.22
CA TYR A 221 0.03 -10.23 -2.29
C TYR A 221 0.97 -11.36 -1.88
N LYS A 222 0.53 -12.22 -0.96
CA LYS A 222 1.32 -13.32 -0.39
C LYS A 222 0.53 -14.62 -0.40
N GLU A 223 1.25 -15.72 -0.64
CA GLU A 223 0.76 -17.07 -0.43
C GLU A 223 1.64 -17.75 0.62
N CYS A 224 1.12 -17.85 1.85
CA CYS A 224 1.87 -18.42 2.98
C CYS A 224 0.92 -19.18 3.91
N GLY A 225 1.20 -20.46 4.14
CA GLY A 225 0.27 -21.34 4.85
C GLY A 225 -1.09 -21.40 4.15
N GLU A 226 -2.16 -21.14 4.90
CA GLU A 226 -3.52 -21.10 4.36
C GLU A 226 -3.91 -19.69 3.83
N LEU A 227 -3.08 -18.68 4.09
CA LEU A 227 -3.34 -17.31 3.64
C LEU A 227 -2.96 -17.17 2.16
N LYS A 228 -3.91 -16.65 1.37
CA LYS A 228 -3.70 -16.17 0.00
C LYS A 228 -4.35 -14.80 -0.11
N GLY A 229 -3.55 -13.74 -0.01
CA GLY A 229 -4.11 -12.40 0.05
C GLY A 229 -3.11 -11.29 0.26
N PHE A 230 -3.62 -10.08 0.31
CA PHE A 230 -2.84 -8.86 0.47
C PHE A 230 -2.55 -8.60 1.94
N VAL A 231 -1.27 -8.48 2.27
CA VAL A 231 -0.83 -8.01 3.59
C VAL A 231 -0.75 -6.48 3.59
N ALA A 232 -0.79 -5.87 4.78
CA ALA A 232 -0.83 -4.41 4.90
C ALA A 232 0.45 -3.71 4.38
N GLY A 233 1.60 -4.40 4.44
CA GLY A 233 2.87 -3.87 3.97
C GLY A 233 4.03 -4.79 4.32
N CYS A 234 5.20 -4.50 3.77
CA CYS A 234 6.39 -5.34 3.95
C CYS A 234 6.87 -5.48 5.40
N ASN A 235 6.44 -4.61 6.31
CA ASN A 235 6.79 -4.66 7.74
C ASN A 235 5.78 -5.45 8.59
N TYR A 236 4.66 -5.93 8.01
CA TYR A 236 3.58 -6.64 8.72
C TYR A 236 3.74 -8.17 8.64
N LEU A 237 4.97 -8.67 8.76
CA LEU A 237 5.30 -10.08 8.56
C LEU A 237 5.34 -10.91 9.85
N ASN A 238 5.33 -10.30 11.03
CA ASN A 238 5.41 -11.05 12.29
C ASN A 238 4.27 -10.67 13.26
N PRO A 239 3.18 -11.47 13.32
CA PRO A 239 2.82 -12.54 12.40
C PRO A 239 2.34 -11.99 11.04
N LEU A 240 2.60 -12.74 9.96
CA LEU A 240 2.05 -12.44 8.65
C LEU A 240 0.52 -12.52 8.71
N ARG A 241 -0.16 -11.48 8.21
CA ARG A 241 -1.60 -11.36 8.29
C ARG A 241 -2.19 -10.46 7.22
N THR A 242 -3.46 -10.68 6.90
CA THR A 242 -4.24 -9.81 6.03
C THR A 242 -5.38 -9.18 6.81
N TYR A 243 -5.57 -7.87 6.66
CA TYR A 243 -6.64 -7.11 7.31
C TYR A 243 -7.84 -6.98 6.37
N TYR A 244 -9.05 -6.89 6.92
CA TYR A 244 -10.27 -6.65 6.14
C TYR A 244 -10.25 -5.26 5.50
N ARG A 245 -9.93 -4.23 6.27
CA ARG A 245 -9.87 -2.84 5.82
C ARG A 245 -8.74 -2.61 4.83
N ASP A 246 -7.50 -2.92 5.22
CA ASP A 246 -6.32 -2.66 4.41
C ASP A 246 -6.41 -3.37 3.05
N SER A 247 -6.84 -4.64 3.07
CA SER A 247 -6.98 -5.40 1.85
C SER A 247 -8.09 -4.87 0.93
N TYR A 248 -9.17 -4.29 1.47
CA TYR A 248 -10.22 -3.70 0.64
C TYR A 248 -9.69 -2.55 -0.22
N TRP A 249 -8.91 -1.64 0.38
CA TRP A 249 -8.31 -0.54 -0.37
C TRP A 249 -7.16 -1.00 -1.28
N THR A 250 -6.41 -2.02 -0.85
CA THR A 250 -5.29 -2.58 -1.62
C THR A 250 -5.75 -3.31 -2.87
N VAL A 251 -6.88 -4.02 -2.85
CA VAL A 251 -7.36 -4.77 -4.03
C VAL A 251 -7.90 -3.89 -5.15
N LEU A 252 -8.14 -2.59 -4.93
CA LEU A 252 -8.76 -1.72 -5.92
C LEU A 252 -8.04 -1.74 -7.29
N PRO A 253 -6.71 -1.59 -7.40
CA PRO A 253 -6.04 -1.73 -8.70
C PRO A 253 -6.04 -3.17 -9.23
N ALA A 254 -6.19 -4.19 -8.37
CA ALA A 254 -6.22 -5.57 -8.81
C ALA A 254 -7.46 -5.91 -9.65
N TYR A 255 -8.54 -5.15 -9.54
CA TYR A 255 -9.72 -5.33 -10.40
C TYR A 255 -9.41 -5.17 -11.89
N ARG A 256 -8.44 -4.33 -12.24
CA ARG A 256 -7.97 -4.15 -13.62
C ARG A 256 -6.73 -5.00 -13.93
N TYR A 257 -5.81 -5.09 -12.99
CA TYR A 257 -4.56 -5.82 -13.19
C TYR A 257 -4.75 -7.34 -13.20
N ASN A 258 -5.39 -7.90 -12.16
CA ASN A 258 -5.68 -9.33 -12.04
C ASN A 258 -6.79 -9.59 -11.02
N ILE A 259 -8.02 -9.66 -11.48
CA ILE A 259 -9.20 -9.84 -10.62
C ILE A 259 -9.22 -11.18 -9.86
N SER A 260 -8.44 -12.18 -10.29
CA SER A 260 -8.34 -13.45 -9.56
C SER A 260 -7.72 -13.29 -8.17
N LEU A 261 -6.84 -12.30 -7.98
CA LEU A 261 -6.26 -11.98 -6.68
C LEU A 261 -7.32 -11.48 -5.69
N VAL A 262 -8.32 -10.75 -6.19
CA VAL A 262 -9.46 -10.31 -5.38
C VAL A 262 -10.29 -11.51 -4.92
N LYS A 263 -10.54 -12.50 -5.81
CA LYS A 263 -11.25 -13.74 -5.43
C LYS A 263 -10.52 -14.48 -4.31
N GLN A 264 -9.20 -14.62 -4.42
CA GLN A 264 -8.39 -15.29 -3.40
C GLN A 264 -8.44 -14.53 -2.06
N GLN A 265 -8.38 -13.21 -2.11
CA GLN A 265 -8.51 -12.36 -0.91
C GLN A 265 -9.86 -12.59 -0.22
N VAL A 266 -10.96 -12.59 -0.98
CA VAL A 266 -12.31 -12.88 -0.44
C VAL A 266 -12.34 -14.26 0.21
N CYS A 267 -11.79 -15.30 -0.43
CA CYS A 267 -11.74 -16.64 0.12
C CYS A 267 -11.00 -16.68 1.46
N THR A 268 -9.85 -16.03 1.57
CA THR A 268 -9.07 -15.97 2.81
C THR A 268 -9.85 -15.26 3.92
N LEU A 269 -10.43 -14.08 3.65
CA LEU A 269 -11.21 -13.34 4.63
C LEU A 269 -12.46 -14.13 5.06
N ALA A 270 -13.14 -14.80 4.13
CA ALA A 270 -14.31 -15.63 4.41
C ALA A 270 -13.99 -16.75 5.42
N ARG A 271 -12.82 -17.35 5.31
CA ARG A 271 -12.36 -18.42 6.22
C ARG A 271 -12.01 -17.91 7.61
N GLY A 272 -11.63 -16.62 7.75
CA GLY A 272 -11.33 -15.97 9.03
C GLY A 272 -12.55 -15.54 9.83
N ILE A 273 -13.78 -15.63 9.29
CA ILE A 273 -15.02 -15.23 9.97
C ILE A 273 -15.41 -16.26 11.03
N ALA A 274 -15.69 -15.81 12.24
CA ALA A 274 -16.13 -16.66 13.32
C ALA A 274 -17.54 -17.25 13.08
N LYS A 275 -17.87 -18.32 13.81
CA LYS A 275 -19.16 -19.04 13.66
C LYS A 275 -20.40 -18.18 13.97
N ASP A 276 -20.24 -17.13 14.74
CA ASP A 276 -21.32 -16.19 15.06
C ASP A 276 -21.41 -15.01 14.07
N GLY A 277 -20.53 -14.95 13.06
CA GLY A 277 -20.45 -13.88 12.09
C GLY A 277 -19.52 -12.73 12.47
N THR A 278 -18.80 -12.82 13.57
CA THR A 278 -17.81 -11.81 13.95
C THR A 278 -16.65 -11.83 12.97
N CYS A 279 -16.35 -10.68 12.37
CA CYS A 279 -15.14 -10.46 11.59
C CYS A 279 -14.03 -9.94 12.52
N PRO A 280 -12.86 -10.59 12.56
CA PRO A 280 -11.72 -10.05 13.28
C PRO A 280 -11.17 -8.81 12.54
N SER A 281 -10.20 -8.15 13.13
CA SER A 281 -9.45 -7.09 12.45
C SER A 281 -8.65 -7.65 11.26
N ALA A 282 -7.99 -8.78 11.47
CA ALA A 282 -7.18 -9.45 10.45
C ALA A 282 -7.17 -10.97 10.65
N VAL A 283 -6.64 -11.66 9.65
CA VAL A 283 -6.51 -13.12 9.58
C VAL A 283 -5.03 -13.47 9.37
N LYS A 284 -4.51 -14.40 10.18
CA LYS A 284 -3.13 -14.91 10.10
C LYS A 284 -2.98 -16.04 9.08
N THR A 285 -1.76 -16.53 8.90
CA THR A 285 -1.42 -17.62 7.98
C THR A 285 -2.09 -18.96 8.28
N ASP A 286 -2.51 -19.18 9.53
CA ASP A 286 -3.28 -20.34 10.00
C ASP A 286 -4.80 -20.08 10.04
N LEU A 287 -5.24 -18.99 9.46
CA LEU A 287 -6.62 -18.46 9.45
C LEU A 287 -7.16 -18.09 10.84
N SER A 288 -6.36 -18.12 11.88
CA SER A 288 -6.78 -17.63 13.18
C SER A 288 -6.91 -16.12 13.20
N ALA A 289 -7.81 -15.63 14.05
CA ALA A 289 -8.04 -14.20 14.21
C ALA A 289 -6.80 -13.49 14.77
N PHE A 290 -6.52 -12.30 14.22
CA PHE A 290 -5.59 -11.34 14.79
C PHE A 290 -6.37 -10.10 15.24
N TRP A 291 -6.25 -9.77 16.51
CA TRP A 291 -7.06 -8.79 17.24
C TRP A 291 -8.56 -9.12 17.24
N GLY A 292 -9.34 -8.36 18.03
CA GLY A 292 -10.79 -8.51 18.10
C GLY A 292 -11.51 -7.94 16.88
N GLY A 293 -12.83 -8.05 16.89
CA GLY A 293 -13.67 -7.52 15.83
C GLY A 293 -13.64 -5.98 15.79
N HIS A 294 -13.41 -5.43 14.61
CA HIS A 294 -13.58 -4.02 14.32
C HIS A 294 -15.00 -3.71 13.88
N TYR A 295 -15.38 -2.44 13.93
CA TYR A 295 -16.71 -2.01 13.46
C TYR A 295 -16.80 -2.00 11.94
N ASP A 296 -15.69 -1.71 11.24
CA ASP A 296 -15.59 -1.60 9.79
C ASP A 296 -15.36 -2.95 9.06
N SER A 297 -14.72 -3.94 9.72
CA SER A 297 -14.37 -5.23 9.10
C SER A 297 -15.56 -5.97 8.45
N PRO A 298 -16.75 -6.06 9.09
CA PRO A 298 -17.91 -6.70 8.47
C PRO A 298 -18.35 -6.03 7.18
N SER A 299 -18.41 -4.70 7.18
CA SER A 299 -18.78 -3.90 6.00
C SER A 299 -17.80 -4.12 4.85
N PHE A 300 -16.51 -4.08 5.10
CA PHE A 300 -15.49 -4.33 4.07
C PHE A 300 -15.59 -5.72 3.47
N PHE A 301 -15.87 -6.74 4.26
CA PHE A 301 -16.05 -8.09 3.75
C PHE A 301 -17.20 -8.16 2.73
N VAL A 302 -18.38 -7.68 3.12
CA VAL A 302 -19.58 -7.73 2.27
C VAL A 302 -19.40 -6.86 1.02
N MET A 303 -18.82 -5.68 1.16
CA MET A 303 -18.50 -4.78 0.04
C MET A 303 -17.55 -5.45 -0.94
N MET A 304 -16.48 -6.10 -0.46
CA MET A 304 -15.50 -6.78 -1.35
C MET A 304 -16.13 -7.95 -2.10
N VAL A 305 -17.00 -8.74 -1.46
CA VAL A 305 -17.75 -9.81 -2.12
C VAL A 305 -18.64 -9.25 -3.23
N TYR A 306 -19.39 -8.19 -2.93
CA TYR A 306 -20.25 -7.54 -3.92
C TYR A 306 -19.46 -6.96 -5.08
N ASP A 307 -18.42 -6.17 -4.76
CA ASP A 307 -17.59 -5.52 -5.79
C ASP A 307 -16.91 -6.56 -6.70
N TYR A 308 -16.43 -7.69 -6.12
CA TYR A 308 -15.91 -8.79 -6.93
C TYR A 308 -16.96 -9.35 -7.89
N VAL A 309 -18.14 -9.72 -7.38
CA VAL A 309 -19.22 -10.29 -8.21
C VAL A 309 -19.66 -9.30 -9.28
N ASN A 310 -19.78 -8.02 -8.93
CA ASN A 310 -20.21 -6.96 -9.83
C ASN A 310 -19.20 -6.73 -10.97
N HIS A 311 -17.90 -6.67 -10.66
CA HIS A 311 -16.85 -6.37 -11.64
C HIS A 311 -16.38 -7.60 -12.44
N SER A 312 -16.44 -8.81 -11.86
CA SER A 312 -16.07 -10.04 -12.55
C SER A 312 -17.21 -10.65 -13.35
N GLY A 313 -18.47 -10.40 -12.95
CA GLY A 313 -19.65 -11.12 -13.44
C GLY A 313 -19.77 -12.55 -12.91
N ASP A 314 -18.88 -13.02 -12.03
CA ASP A 314 -18.87 -14.37 -11.45
C ASP A 314 -19.96 -14.53 -10.39
N LYS A 315 -21.23 -14.55 -10.82
CA LYS A 315 -22.38 -14.76 -9.91
C LYS A 315 -22.36 -16.14 -9.25
N ALA A 316 -21.73 -17.13 -9.87
CA ALA A 316 -21.63 -18.49 -9.35
C ALA A 316 -20.81 -18.54 -8.06
N PHE A 317 -19.86 -17.64 -7.86
CA PHE A 317 -19.02 -17.56 -6.66
C PHE A 317 -19.85 -17.47 -5.35
N LEU A 318 -21.00 -16.83 -5.38
CA LEU A 318 -21.89 -16.73 -4.21
C LEU A 318 -22.40 -18.09 -3.72
N ASN A 319 -22.44 -19.09 -4.59
CA ASN A 319 -22.84 -20.47 -4.27
C ASN A 319 -21.65 -21.38 -3.96
N GLU A 320 -20.42 -20.94 -4.15
CA GLU A 320 -19.25 -21.72 -3.79
C GLU A 320 -19.18 -21.93 -2.27
N THR A 321 -18.86 -23.16 -1.87
CA THR A 321 -18.70 -23.53 -0.47
C THR A 321 -17.27 -23.29 -0.03
N ILE A 322 -17.09 -22.43 0.97
CA ILE A 322 -15.81 -22.12 1.61
C ILE A 322 -15.90 -22.63 3.06
N ASP A 323 -15.09 -23.63 3.42
CA ASP A 323 -15.09 -24.27 4.73
C ASP A 323 -16.50 -24.63 5.22
N GLY A 324 -17.26 -25.35 4.39
CA GLY A 324 -18.56 -25.91 4.72
C GLY A 324 -19.75 -24.95 4.69
N MET A 325 -19.56 -23.67 4.35
CA MET A 325 -20.60 -22.67 4.23
C MET A 325 -20.54 -21.95 2.89
N ARG A 326 -21.69 -21.73 2.23
CA ARG A 326 -21.72 -20.94 0.98
C ARG A 326 -21.35 -19.48 1.26
N LEU A 327 -20.65 -18.87 0.31
CA LEU A 327 -20.18 -17.49 0.45
C LEU A 327 -21.35 -16.52 0.76
N PHE A 328 -22.47 -16.66 0.04
CA PHE A 328 -23.66 -15.84 0.31
C PHE A 328 -24.20 -16.00 1.74
N GLU A 329 -24.22 -17.24 2.26
CA GLU A 329 -24.68 -17.50 3.64
C GLU A 329 -23.73 -16.87 4.66
N ARG A 330 -22.45 -16.81 4.32
CA ARG A 330 -21.45 -16.14 5.14
C ARG A 330 -21.67 -14.62 5.18
N CYS A 331 -22.02 -14.00 4.05
CA CYS A 331 -22.43 -12.58 4.02
C CYS A 331 -23.67 -12.33 4.88
N LEU A 332 -24.69 -13.19 4.81
CA LEU A 332 -25.88 -13.09 5.66
C LEU A 332 -25.51 -13.17 7.16
N LEU A 333 -24.64 -14.11 7.53
CA LEU A 333 -24.19 -14.29 8.91
C LEU A 333 -23.47 -13.04 9.44
N VAL A 334 -22.56 -12.48 8.64
CA VAL A 334 -21.82 -11.25 8.96
C VAL A 334 -22.74 -10.06 9.15
N MET A 335 -23.66 -9.81 8.20
CA MET A 335 -24.58 -8.68 8.31
C MET A 335 -25.57 -8.84 9.47
N ASN A 336 -26.08 -10.05 9.71
CA ASN A 336 -26.92 -10.32 10.87
C ASN A 336 -26.20 -10.07 12.21
N ASN A 337 -24.88 -10.30 12.27
CA ASN A 337 -24.07 -9.98 13.44
C ASN A 337 -23.89 -8.47 13.58
N GLN A 338 -23.58 -7.76 12.48
CA GLN A 338 -23.36 -6.31 12.49
C GLN A 338 -24.64 -5.55 12.84
N MET A 339 -25.79 -5.93 12.30
CA MET A 339 -27.08 -5.30 12.59
C MET A 339 -27.47 -5.36 14.08
N LYS A 340 -26.98 -6.35 14.84
CA LYS A 340 -27.19 -6.43 16.29
C LYS A 340 -26.45 -5.36 17.09
N ARG A 341 -25.52 -4.64 16.47
CA ARG A 341 -24.73 -3.56 17.08
C ARG A 341 -25.39 -2.18 16.89
N THR A 342 -26.50 -2.12 16.16
CA THR A 342 -27.26 -0.87 15.96
C THR A 342 -28.20 -0.62 17.14
N ASP A 343 -28.55 0.62 17.35
CA ASP A 343 -29.54 1.04 18.32
C ASP A 343 -30.89 1.43 17.66
N ALA A 344 -31.74 2.15 18.41
CA ALA A 344 -33.05 2.56 17.91
C ALA A 344 -32.99 3.52 16.72
N THR A 345 -31.88 4.24 16.50
CA THR A 345 -31.69 5.10 15.33
C THR A 345 -31.40 4.30 14.05
N GLY A 346 -30.92 3.08 14.19
CA GLY A 346 -30.40 2.24 13.12
C GLY A 346 -28.91 2.39 12.89
N LEU A 347 -28.24 3.30 13.57
CA LEU A 347 -26.81 3.51 13.47
C LEU A 347 -26.03 2.57 14.40
N LEU A 348 -24.79 2.32 14.06
CA LEU A 348 -23.83 1.59 14.87
C LEU A 348 -23.36 2.48 16.02
N TYR A 349 -23.59 2.09 17.28
CA TYR A 349 -23.12 2.87 18.41
C TYR A 349 -21.87 2.26 19.02
N LYS A 350 -20.71 2.90 18.80
CA LYS A 350 -19.42 2.43 19.32
C LYS A 350 -19.27 2.76 20.81
N LYS A 351 -18.91 1.74 21.60
CA LYS A 351 -18.70 1.88 23.05
C LYS A 351 -17.36 1.31 23.48
N GLY A 352 -16.78 1.97 24.49
CA GLY A 352 -15.63 1.48 25.24
C GLY A 352 -14.27 1.79 24.64
N PRO A 353 -13.20 1.66 25.44
CA PRO A 353 -11.89 2.22 25.12
C PRO A 353 -11.09 1.41 24.09
N TYR A 354 -11.41 0.15 23.80
CA TYR A 354 -10.58 -0.69 22.94
C TYR A 354 -11.35 -1.50 21.87
N ASN A 355 -12.67 -1.41 21.82
CA ASN A 355 -13.50 -2.13 20.83
C ASN A 355 -13.92 -1.27 19.64
N LYS A 356 -13.27 -0.16 19.43
CA LYS A 356 -13.66 0.94 18.56
C LYS A 356 -12.72 1.18 17.42
N LEU A 357 -11.78 0.28 17.24
CA LEU A 357 -10.75 0.44 16.23
C LEU A 357 -11.41 0.47 14.85
N ASP A 358 -11.14 1.53 14.16
CA ASP A 358 -11.35 1.74 12.76
C ASP A 358 -10.01 2.16 12.13
N TRP A 359 -9.99 2.84 10.98
CA TRP A 359 -8.73 3.25 10.37
C TRP A 359 -7.93 4.24 11.25
N ALA A 360 -8.61 5.07 12.04
CA ALA A 360 -7.99 6.02 12.96
C ALA A 360 -7.77 5.40 14.35
N ASP A 361 -6.99 4.35 14.43
CA ASP A 361 -6.84 3.48 15.60
C ASP A 361 -6.13 4.12 16.81
N GLU A 362 -5.52 5.30 16.65
CA GLU A 362 -5.01 6.12 17.76
C GLU A 362 -5.96 7.27 18.14
N VAL A 363 -7.23 7.20 17.75
CA VAL A 363 -8.25 8.16 18.12
C VAL A 363 -9.45 7.47 18.77
N ASN A 364 -9.91 8.03 19.90
CA ASN A 364 -11.06 7.51 20.61
C ASN A 364 -12.37 8.02 20.00
N ARG A 365 -12.74 7.50 18.82
CA ARG A 365 -14.02 7.80 18.20
C ARG A 365 -15.10 6.90 18.80
N ASN A 366 -16.00 7.48 19.60
CA ASN A 366 -17.12 6.79 20.24
C ASN A 366 -18.46 7.26 19.64
N GLY A 367 -19.54 6.56 19.99
CA GLY A 367 -20.88 6.89 19.53
C GLY A 367 -21.08 6.62 18.04
N TYR A 368 -21.71 7.54 17.35
CA TYR A 368 -21.96 7.46 15.90
C TYR A 368 -20.80 8.10 15.15
N VAL A 369 -20.05 7.28 14.43
CA VAL A 369 -18.87 7.73 13.66
C VAL A 369 -19.21 7.75 12.18
N THR A 370 -19.14 8.91 11.55
CA THR A 370 -19.55 9.10 10.14
C THR A 370 -18.91 8.08 9.19
N TYR A 371 -17.65 7.75 9.40
CA TYR A 371 -16.93 6.72 8.64
C TYR A 371 -17.57 5.33 8.73
N ASP A 372 -17.81 4.85 9.95
CA ASP A 372 -18.39 3.51 10.16
C ASP A 372 -19.82 3.43 9.64
N GLU A 373 -20.59 4.50 9.80
CA GLU A 373 -21.98 4.54 9.32
C GLU A 373 -22.05 4.57 7.79
N ALA A 374 -21.14 5.27 7.12
CA ALA A 374 -21.07 5.29 5.67
C ALA A 374 -20.73 3.89 5.10
N LEU A 375 -19.78 3.18 5.72
CA LEU A 375 -19.44 1.80 5.36
C LEU A 375 -20.60 0.84 5.61
N TYR A 376 -21.28 0.96 6.75
CA TYR A 376 -22.43 0.13 7.09
C TYR A 376 -23.59 0.34 6.10
N TYR A 377 -23.91 1.59 5.77
CA TYR A 377 -24.88 1.93 4.73
C TYR A 377 -24.58 1.22 3.42
N ARG A 378 -23.32 1.35 2.92
CA ARG A 378 -22.93 0.69 1.67
C ARG A 378 -23.02 -0.83 1.76
N ALA A 379 -22.62 -1.43 2.87
CA ALA A 379 -22.73 -2.87 3.07
C ALA A 379 -24.18 -3.37 3.01
N LEU A 380 -25.14 -2.61 3.52
CA LEU A 380 -26.58 -2.91 3.41
C LEU A 380 -27.04 -2.88 1.94
N ILE A 381 -26.65 -1.86 1.16
CA ILE A 381 -26.93 -1.79 -0.28
C ILE A 381 -26.29 -2.98 -1.02
N CYS A 382 -25.05 -3.31 -0.70
CA CYS A 382 -24.38 -4.49 -1.27
C CYS A 382 -25.16 -5.79 -0.96
N MET A 383 -25.64 -5.96 0.26
CA MET A 383 -26.45 -7.14 0.64
C MET A 383 -27.77 -7.22 -0.11
N GLU A 384 -28.48 -6.09 -0.27
CA GLU A 384 -29.67 -6.05 -1.12
C GLU A 384 -29.38 -6.60 -2.51
N LYS A 385 -28.31 -6.10 -3.15
CA LYS A 385 -27.92 -6.53 -4.50
C LYS A 385 -27.46 -7.98 -4.56
N LEU A 386 -26.72 -8.47 -3.55
CA LEU A 386 -26.34 -9.88 -3.46
C LEU A 386 -27.58 -10.78 -3.30
N CYS A 387 -28.63 -10.34 -2.58
CA CYS A 387 -29.92 -11.06 -2.51
C CYS A 387 -30.59 -11.16 -3.88
N GLU A 388 -30.61 -10.06 -4.68
CA GLU A 388 -31.14 -10.07 -6.04
C GLU A 388 -30.43 -11.13 -6.91
N VAL A 389 -29.07 -11.18 -6.83
CA VAL A 389 -28.27 -12.15 -7.62
C VAL A 389 -28.65 -13.59 -7.34
N VAL A 390 -28.92 -13.94 -6.08
CA VAL A 390 -29.28 -15.31 -5.68
C VAL A 390 -30.78 -15.57 -5.65
N GLY A 391 -31.61 -14.61 -6.13
CA GLY A 391 -33.06 -14.74 -6.19
C GLY A 391 -33.76 -14.72 -4.83
N LYS A 392 -33.19 -14.01 -3.83
CA LYS A 392 -33.79 -13.82 -2.51
C LYS A 392 -34.33 -12.40 -2.34
N ASP A 393 -35.29 -12.25 -1.43
CA ASP A 393 -35.80 -10.93 -1.05
C ASP A 393 -34.75 -10.14 -0.25
N GLY A 394 -34.29 -9.01 -0.79
CA GLY A 394 -33.37 -8.07 -0.18
C GLY A 394 -34.04 -6.82 0.41
N SER A 395 -35.38 -6.71 0.34
CA SER A 395 -36.12 -5.50 0.73
C SER A 395 -35.89 -5.06 2.18
N GLY A 396 -35.58 -6.01 3.09
CA GLY A 396 -35.22 -5.70 4.47
C GLY A 396 -33.92 -4.91 4.57
N TYR A 397 -32.90 -5.25 3.77
CA TYR A 397 -31.64 -4.51 3.71
C TYR A 397 -31.82 -3.13 3.06
N ALA A 398 -32.62 -3.02 2.00
CA ALA A 398 -32.95 -1.75 1.37
C ALA A 398 -33.63 -0.79 2.34
N SER A 399 -34.64 -1.30 3.09
CA SER A 399 -35.35 -0.50 4.09
C SER A 399 -34.45 -0.03 5.23
N GLU A 400 -33.54 -0.89 5.67
CA GLU A 400 -32.54 -0.53 6.69
C GLU A 400 -31.55 0.49 6.16
N ALA A 401 -31.08 0.34 4.93
CA ALA A 401 -30.20 1.32 4.30
C ALA A 401 -30.81 2.72 4.25
N GLU A 402 -32.09 2.84 3.85
CA GLU A 402 -32.79 4.12 3.84
C GLU A 402 -32.92 4.72 5.26
N ARG A 403 -33.16 3.88 6.27
CA ARG A 403 -33.19 4.31 7.68
C ARG A 403 -31.84 4.84 8.13
N VAL A 404 -30.77 4.12 7.84
CA VAL A 404 -29.39 4.51 8.16
C VAL A 404 -29.02 5.80 7.43
N LYS A 405 -29.28 5.89 6.13
CA LYS A 405 -29.03 7.10 5.33
C LYS A 405 -29.72 8.34 5.94
N LYS A 406 -31.01 8.18 6.32
CA LYS A 406 -31.74 9.27 6.96
C LYS A 406 -31.10 9.66 8.29
N ALA A 407 -30.74 8.69 9.13
CA ALA A 407 -30.14 8.96 10.43
C ALA A 407 -28.77 9.65 10.33
N ILE A 408 -27.92 9.23 9.38
CA ILE A 408 -26.64 9.90 9.07
C ILE A 408 -26.88 11.38 8.72
N ASN A 409 -27.85 11.62 7.82
CA ASN A 409 -28.17 12.98 7.37
C ASN A 409 -28.80 13.86 8.46
N ASP A 410 -29.53 13.27 9.42
CA ASP A 410 -30.18 13.99 10.50
C ASP A 410 -29.24 14.27 11.68
N LEU A 411 -28.34 13.34 12.00
CA LEU A 411 -27.55 13.38 13.24
C LEU A 411 -26.09 13.82 13.02
N LEU A 412 -25.52 13.58 11.83
CA LEU A 412 -24.10 13.81 11.59
C LEU A 412 -23.82 14.96 10.60
N TRP A 413 -24.83 15.50 9.93
CA TRP A 413 -24.68 16.68 9.08
C TRP A 413 -24.75 17.97 9.90
N ASP A 414 -23.72 18.80 9.82
CA ASP A 414 -23.70 20.16 10.36
C ASP A 414 -24.00 21.16 9.25
N ASP A 415 -25.19 21.76 9.28
CA ASP A 415 -25.64 22.65 8.21
C ASP A 415 -24.91 24.02 8.24
N GLU A 416 -24.47 24.48 9.39
CA GLU A 416 -23.69 25.74 9.51
C GLU A 416 -22.28 25.55 8.91
N LYS A 417 -21.63 24.43 9.21
CA LYS A 417 -20.29 24.10 8.71
C LYS A 417 -20.28 23.61 7.26
N GLY A 418 -21.38 23.00 6.81
CA GLY A 418 -21.53 22.47 5.48
C GLY A 418 -20.80 21.15 5.23
N TYR A 419 -20.64 20.31 6.27
CA TYR A 419 -20.05 18.98 6.16
C TYR A 419 -20.55 18.02 7.25
N TYR A 420 -20.27 16.72 7.09
CA TYR A 420 -20.54 15.72 8.13
C TYR A 420 -19.46 15.79 9.20
N VAL A 421 -19.87 15.90 10.48
CA VAL A 421 -18.95 15.88 11.62
C VAL A 421 -18.28 14.52 11.75
N ASN A 422 -17.15 14.46 12.42
CA ASN A 422 -16.38 13.25 12.59
C ASN A 422 -17.17 12.18 13.36
N TYR A 423 -17.63 12.52 14.58
CA TYR A 423 -18.50 11.63 15.37
C TYR A 423 -19.34 12.40 16.41
N VAL A 424 -20.42 11.73 16.88
CA VAL A 424 -21.29 12.22 17.95
C VAL A 424 -21.40 11.14 19.02
N ASP A 425 -21.08 11.49 20.29
CA ASP A 425 -21.17 10.60 21.45
C ASP A 425 -21.99 11.25 22.55
N GLY A 426 -23.27 10.92 22.63
CA GLY A 426 -24.23 11.58 23.52
C GLY A 426 -24.34 13.07 23.22
N ASP A 427 -24.03 13.90 24.22
CA ASP A 427 -24.05 15.38 24.09
C ASP A 427 -22.72 15.95 23.50
N PHE A 428 -21.72 15.12 23.26
CA PHE A 428 -20.44 15.54 22.69
C PHE A 428 -20.42 15.37 21.18
N THR A 429 -19.96 16.40 20.48
CA THR A 429 -19.70 16.36 19.04
C THR A 429 -18.24 16.68 18.77
N GLU A 430 -17.51 15.76 18.14
CA GLU A 430 -16.24 16.06 17.52
C GLU A 430 -16.51 16.58 16.11
N ASP A 431 -16.49 17.89 16.00
CA ASP A 431 -16.99 18.62 14.84
C ASP A 431 -15.90 19.01 13.83
N ASN A 432 -14.71 18.41 13.95
CA ASN A 432 -13.68 18.54 12.94
C ASN A 432 -14.07 17.78 11.65
N LEU A 433 -13.50 18.23 10.54
CA LEU A 433 -13.68 17.58 9.24
C LEU A 433 -12.60 16.51 9.06
N SER A 434 -13.03 15.25 8.98
CA SER A 434 -12.15 14.11 8.66
C SER A 434 -12.26 13.76 7.18
N VAL A 435 -11.13 13.38 6.57
CA VAL A 435 -11.07 13.02 5.13
C VAL A 435 -11.97 11.83 4.79
N ASP A 436 -12.18 10.91 5.73
CA ASP A 436 -13.02 9.73 5.56
C ASP A 436 -14.51 10.04 5.37
N THR A 437 -14.98 11.23 5.75
CA THR A 437 -16.35 11.67 5.50
C THR A 437 -16.68 11.77 4.00
N VAL A 438 -15.68 11.78 3.12
CA VAL A 438 -15.85 11.71 1.67
C VAL A 438 -16.63 10.47 1.22
N LEU A 439 -16.64 9.40 2.03
CA LEU A 439 -17.43 8.21 1.76
C LEU A 439 -18.94 8.48 1.69
N THR A 440 -19.44 9.52 2.38
CA THR A 440 -20.85 9.92 2.29
C THR A 440 -21.24 10.38 0.89
N TYR A 441 -20.31 11.01 0.15
CA TYR A 441 -20.48 11.32 -1.26
C TYR A 441 -20.36 10.09 -2.14
N LEU A 442 -19.26 9.34 -2.00
CA LEU A 442 -18.97 8.18 -2.85
C LEU A 442 -20.05 7.10 -2.80
N PHE A 443 -20.73 6.95 -1.66
CA PHE A 443 -21.77 5.95 -1.46
C PHE A 443 -23.19 6.50 -1.66
N GLY A 444 -23.34 7.78 -2.02
CA GLY A 444 -24.65 8.38 -2.34
C GLY A 444 -25.52 8.65 -1.10
N ILE A 445 -24.91 8.84 0.08
CA ILE A 445 -25.61 9.26 1.31
C ILE A 445 -25.96 10.74 1.22
N ALA A 446 -24.98 11.58 0.90
CA ALA A 446 -25.15 12.99 0.69
C ALA A 446 -25.91 13.25 -0.63
N ASN A 447 -26.86 14.19 -0.62
CA ASN A 447 -27.45 14.71 -1.84
C ASN A 447 -26.43 15.65 -2.56
N GLU A 448 -26.78 16.11 -3.75
CA GLU A 448 -25.90 16.95 -4.58
C GLU A 448 -25.47 18.25 -3.87
N GLU A 449 -26.41 18.94 -3.20
CA GLU A 449 -26.12 20.18 -2.46
C GLU A 449 -25.12 19.94 -1.33
N ARG A 450 -25.39 18.95 -0.46
CA ARG A 450 -24.52 18.59 0.66
C ARG A 450 -23.16 18.10 0.17
N SER A 451 -23.13 17.32 -0.90
CA SER A 451 -21.91 16.84 -1.54
C SER A 451 -21.00 17.99 -1.97
N ASN A 452 -21.58 18.99 -2.67
CA ASN A 452 -20.84 20.15 -3.12
C ASN A 452 -20.30 20.97 -1.93
N ARG A 453 -21.13 21.27 -0.92
CA ARG A 453 -20.73 22.01 0.29
C ARG A 453 -19.61 21.30 1.05
N MET A 454 -19.71 19.96 1.20
CA MET A 454 -18.68 19.17 1.86
C MET A 454 -17.38 19.18 1.09
N LEU A 455 -17.41 18.96 -0.23
CA LEU A 455 -16.19 19.00 -1.05
C LEU A 455 -15.55 20.39 -1.06
N ASP A 456 -16.34 21.50 -1.04
CA ASP A 456 -15.81 22.87 -0.87
C ASP A 456 -15.11 23.03 0.48
N ALA A 457 -15.68 22.47 1.55
CA ALA A 457 -15.07 22.48 2.87
C ALA A 457 -13.76 21.68 2.92
N MET A 458 -13.76 20.48 2.29
CA MET A 458 -12.56 19.65 2.19
C MET A 458 -11.43 20.35 1.42
N GLU A 459 -11.73 20.95 0.27
CA GLU A 459 -10.75 21.73 -0.49
C GLU A 459 -10.18 22.89 0.32
N ARG A 460 -11.01 23.61 1.04
CA ARG A 460 -10.58 24.75 1.85
C ARG A 460 -9.79 24.35 3.09
N MET A 461 -10.18 23.26 3.74
CA MET A 461 -9.69 22.92 5.08
C MET A 461 -8.63 21.82 5.07
N LEU A 462 -8.76 20.80 4.21
CA LEU A 462 -7.86 19.64 4.20
C LEU A 462 -6.74 19.75 3.17
N GLU A 463 -6.96 20.43 2.04
CA GLU A 463 -5.86 20.68 1.09
C GLU A 463 -4.94 21.78 1.66
N THR A 464 -3.73 21.41 2.02
CA THR A 464 -2.82 22.32 2.76
C THR A 464 -2.41 23.55 1.95
N LYS A 465 -2.42 23.48 0.62
CA LYS A 465 -2.22 24.63 -0.27
C LYS A 465 -3.30 25.72 -0.10
N ASN A 466 -4.52 25.34 0.29
CA ASN A 466 -5.67 26.22 0.42
C ASN A 466 -5.93 26.65 1.88
N ASN A 467 -5.48 25.85 2.86
CA ASN A 467 -5.71 26.13 4.27
C ASN A 467 -4.67 27.11 4.80
N THR A 468 -5.04 28.39 4.87
CA THR A 468 -4.18 29.47 5.36
C THR A 468 -4.06 29.54 6.88
N LEU A 469 -4.82 28.73 7.62
CA LEU A 469 -4.81 28.70 9.09
C LEU A 469 -3.83 27.69 9.65
N GLN A 470 -3.48 26.65 8.89
CA GLN A 470 -2.43 25.70 9.24
C GLN A 470 -1.04 26.32 9.00
N GLN A 471 -0.01 25.86 9.71
CA GLN A 471 1.30 26.51 9.73
C GLN A 471 2.45 25.63 9.19
N ALA A 472 2.14 24.43 8.72
CA ALA A 472 3.15 23.46 8.29
C ALA A 472 3.54 23.59 6.80
N GLY A 473 2.95 24.54 6.08
CA GLY A 473 3.17 24.72 4.65
C GLY A 473 2.37 23.74 3.78
N ASP A 474 2.73 23.63 2.51
CA ASP A 474 2.07 22.73 1.58
C ASP A 474 2.70 21.32 1.63
N TYR A 475 1.91 20.32 2.04
CA TYR A 475 2.30 18.91 2.09
C TYR A 475 1.20 17.95 1.62
N GLY A 476 0.20 18.45 0.92
CA GLY A 476 -0.89 17.66 0.36
C GLY A 476 -2.18 17.73 1.18
N VAL A 477 -2.79 16.60 1.51
CA VAL A 477 -4.10 16.54 2.16
C VAL A 477 -3.96 16.10 3.62
N MET A 478 -4.46 16.91 4.54
CA MET A 478 -4.59 16.52 5.94
C MET A 478 -5.71 15.49 6.13
N CYS A 479 -5.47 14.50 6.97
CA CYS A 479 -6.52 13.51 7.29
C CYS A 479 -7.65 14.10 8.14
N VAL A 480 -7.39 15.17 8.91
CA VAL A 480 -8.38 15.86 9.74
C VAL A 480 -7.98 17.32 9.96
N TYR A 481 -8.95 18.23 9.99
CA TYR A 481 -8.77 19.60 10.42
C TYR A 481 -10.14 20.22 10.82
N PRO A 482 -10.24 21.08 11.88
CA PRO A 482 -9.22 21.35 12.89
C PRO A 482 -8.76 20.08 13.63
N PHE A 483 -7.64 20.17 14.33
CA PHE A 483 -7.12 19.06 15.13
C PHE A 483 -8.09 18.67 16.24
N TYR A 484 -7.97 17.44 16.75
CA TYR A 484 -8.86 16.95 17.80
C TYR A 484 -8.83 17.85 19.03
N LYS A 485 -10.01 18.14 19.59
CA LYS A 485 -10.20 19.08 20.71
C LYS A 485 -9.64 18.58 22.03
N SER A 486 -9.51 17.28 22.20
CA SER A 486 -9.12 16.67 23.47
C SER A 486 -7.94 15.72 23.29
N MET A 487 -6.94 15.87 24.18
CA MET A 487 -5.83 14.91 24.29
C MET A 487 -6.32 13.49 24.65
N SER A 488 -7.51 13.33 25.23
CA SER A 488 -8.13 12.03 25.49
C SER A 488 -8.80 11.44 24.23
N ALA A 489 -9.09 12.25 23.22
CA ALA A 489 -9.61 11.79 21.95
C ALA A 489 -8.51 11.19 21.07
N ALA A 490 -7.32 11.80 21.06
CA ALA A 490 -6.16 11.35 20.28
C ALA A 490 -4.98 11.04 21.22
N TYR A 491 -4.31 9.91 21.01
CA TYR A 491 -3.25 9.42 21.89
C TYR A 491 -2.03 8.94 21.08
N PHE A 492 -0.94 8.60 21.76
CA PHE A 492 0.35 8.22 21.15
C PHE A 492 0.81 9.24 20.09
N LYS A 493 1.05 8.80 18.86
CA LYS A 493 1.48 9.68 17.76
C LYS A 493 0.43 10.77 17.47
N SER A 494 -0.84 10.40 17.48
CA SER A 494 -1.96 11.29 17.20
C SER A 494 -2.22 12.34 18.29
N SER A 495 -1.50 12.32 19.41
CA SER A 495 -1.60 13.34 20.45
C SER A 495 -0.98 14.69 20.04
N GLN A 496 -0.28 14.75 18.92
CA GLN A 496 0.36 15.97 18.41
C GLN A 496 -0.28 16.38 17.08
N ASP A 497 -0.42 17.68 16.89
CA ASP A 497 -0.88 18.25 15.65
C ASP A 497 0.04 17.87 14.48
N TYR A 498 -0.54 17.62 13.31
CA TYR A 498 0.11 17.18 12.08
C TYR A 498 0.66 15.74 12.12
N GLU A 499 0.45 15.00 13.21
CA GLU A 499 0.97 13.65 13.35
C GLU A 499 -0.12 12.59 13.19
N TYR A 500 0.23 11.50 12.52
CA TYR A 500 -0.55 10.28 12.33
C TYR A 500 -2.03 10.59 11.98
N HIS A 501 -3.01 10.24 12.84
CA HIS A 501 -4.43 10.53 12.57
C HIS A 501 -4.86 11.96 12.93
N ASN A 502 -3.94 12.81 13.38
CA ASN A 502 -4.22 14.19 13.77
C ASN A 502 -3.60 15.22 12.79
N GLY A 503 -3.92 15.07 11.51
CA GLY A 503 -3.55 16.00 10.46
C GLY A 503 -2.38 15.58 9.55
N ALA A 504 -1.81 14.37 9.71
CA ALA A 504 -0.85 13.86 8.75
C ALA A 504 -1.52 13.54 7.39
N ASN A 505 -0.70 13.41 6.34
CA ASN A 505 -1.18 12.94 5.04
C ASN A 505 -1.16 11.40 5.00
N TRP A 506 -2.25 10.83 4.50
CA TRP A 506 -2.41 9.40 4.27
C TRP A 506 -2.62 9.18 2.77
N PRO A 507 -1.62 8.64 2.04
CA PRO A 507 -1.68 8.53 0.58
C PRO A 507 -2.93 7.83 0.05
N TYR A 508 -3.41 6.77 0.72
CA TYR A 508 -4.63 6.08 0.28
C TYR A 508 -5.88 6.96 0.40
N TRP A 509 -6.02 7.75 1.50
CA TRP A 509 -7.12 8.70 1.63
C TRP A 509 -7.01 9.84 0.61
N SER A 510 -5.78 10.29 0.34
CA SER A 510 -5.55 11.29 -0.73
C SER A 510 -6.02 10.76 -2.08
N ALA A 511 -5.80 9.47 -2.38
CA ALA A 511 -6.29 8.82 -3.59
C ALA A 511 -7.83 8.70 -3.62
N ILE A 512 -8.46 8.25 -2.54
CA ILE A 512 -9.92 8.10 -2.47
C ILE A 512 -10.62 9.47 -2.57
N TYR A 513 -10.06 10.49 -1.93
CA TYR A 513 -10.53 11.87 -2.06
C TYR A 513 -10.32 12.41 -3.49
N ALA A 514 -9.17 12.13 -4.12
CA ALA A 514 -8.93 12.47 -5.53
C ALA A 514 -9.99 11.82 -6.45
N TYR A 515 -10.32 10.56 -6.22
CA TYR A 515 -11.36 9.87 -6.97
C TYR A 515 -12.74 10.53 -6.81
N ALA A 516 -13.09 10.92 -5.58
CA ALA A 516 -14.33 11.65 -5.32
C ALA A 516 -14.37 13.01 -6.05
N LYS A 517 -13.27 13.75 -6.04
CA LYS A 517 -13.14 15.02 -6.78
C LYS A 517 -13.30 14.80 -8.29
N HIS A 518 -12.68 13.75 -8.84
CA HIS A 518 -12.85 13.40 -10.24
C HIS A 518 -14.33 13.18 -10.60
N LEU A 519 -15.04 12.36 -9.82
CA LEU A 519 -16.47 12.08 -10.06
C LEU A 519 -17.34 13.34 -9.94
N ALA A 520 -16.94 14.31 -9.11
CA ALA A 520 -17.61 15.60 -8.95
C ALA A 520 -17.18 16.64 -10.00
N GLY A 521 -16.36 16.27 -11.00
CA GLY A 521 -15.86 17.19 -12.03
C GLY A 521 -14.89 18.25 -11.51
N ARG A 522 -14.20 18.00 -10.38
CA ARG A 522 -13.24 18.92 -9.74
C ARG A 522 -11.80 18.52 -10.06
N ASP A 523 -10.85 19.43 -9.80
CA ASP A 523 -9.43 19.12 -9.92
C ASP A 523 -9.01 18.07 -8.89
N TYR A 524 -8.70 16.87 -9.38
CA TYR A 524 -8.30 15.71 -8.59
C TYR A 524 -6.78 15.50 -8.54
N ARG A 525 -6.01 16.21 -9.40
CA ARG A 525 -4.57 15.99 -9.51
C ARG A 525 -3.82 16.34 -8.22
N TYR A 526 -4.16 17.46 -7.62
CA TYR A 526 -3.48 17.89 -6.40
C TYR A 526 -3.51 16.84 -5.29
N PRO A 527 -4.67 16.31 -4.83
CA PRO A 527 -4.65 15.27 -3.81
C PRO A 527 -4.00 13.96 -4.28
N LEU A 528 -4.03 13.66 -5.58
CA LEU A 528 -3.46 12.44 -6.14
C LEU A 528 -1.93 12.49 -6.20
N GLU A 529 -1.34 13.62 -6.59
CA GLU A 529 0.08 13.75 -6.93
C GLU A 529 0.93 14.39 -5.82
N SER A 530 0.34 15.28 -5.01
CA SER A 530 1.08 16.11 -4.05
C SER A 530 1.86 15.29 -3.02
N TRP A 531 1.30 14.20 -2.51
CA TRP A 531 1.96 13.33 -1.56
C TRP A 531 3.17 12.63 -2.17
N PHE A 532 3.07 12.20 -3.43
CA PHE A 532 4.14 11.51 -4.14
C PHE A 532 5.32 12.44 -4.38
N SER A 533 5.09 13.60 -5.00
CA SER A 533 6.10 14.63 -5.21
C SER A 533 6.74 15.09 -3.88
N TYR A 534 5.94 15.26 -2.82
CA TYR A 534 6.43 15.63 -1.50
C TYR A 534 7.38 14.56 -0.92
N ASN A 535 7.02 13.28 -1.03
CA ASN A 535 7.84 12.17 -0.55
C ASN A 535 9.14 12.04 -1.34
N LEU A 536 9.08 12.11 -2.67
CA LEU A 536 10.27 12.06 -3.53
C LEU A 536 11.28 13.18 -3.19
N ASN A 537 10.80 14.40 -2.97
CA ASN A 537 11.63 15.54 -2.56
C ASN A 537 12.28 15.34 -1.18
N ARG A 538 11.76 14.45 -0.36
CA ARG A 538 12.31 14.06 0.94
C ARG A 538 13.16 12.79 0.90
N GLY A 539 13.39 12.23 -0.27
CA GLY A 539 14.17 11.00 -0.45
C GLY A 539 13.41 9.72 -0.10
N VAL A 540 12.08 9.74 -0.18
CA VAL A 540 11.22 8.55 0.01
C VAL A 540 10.70 8.13 -1.36
N PHE A 541 11.17 7.00 -1.86
CA PHE A 541 10.94 6.54 -3.24
C PHE A 541 9.89 5.43 -3.35
N THR A 542 9.42 4.91 -2.24
CA THR A 542 8.38 3.87 -2.18
C THR A 542 7.14 4.42 -1.49
N PRO A 543 5.91 4.11 -1.94
CA PRO A 543 4.70 4.53 -1.25
C PRO A 543 4.68 4.10 0.21
N ILE A 544 4.22 4.98 1.09
CA ILE A 544 4.26 4.83 2.54
C ILE A 544 2.87 4.89 3.17
N GLU A 545 2.79 4.47 4.42
CA GLU A 545 1.55 4.49 5.21
C GLU A 545 1.01 5.90 5.38
N TYR A 546 1.82 6.77 5.95
CA TYR A 546 1.52 8.18 6.17
C TYR A 546 2.81 9.00 6.22
N PHE A 547 2.70 10.30 6.11
CA PHE A 547 3.78 11.22 6.46
C PHE A 547 3.26 12.48 7.13
N SER A 548 4.13 13.04 7.97
CA SER A 548 3.94 14.30 8.66
C SER A 548 4.87 15.36 8.09
N PRO A 549 4.48 16.65 8.05
CA PRO A 549 5.39 17.74 7.70
C PRO A 549 6.58 17.84 8.68
N CYS A 550 6.44 17.31 9.91
CA CYS A 550 7.48 17.24 10.93
C CYS A 550 8.53 16.13 10.67
N ARG A 551 8.63 15.59 9.46
CA ARG A 551 9.57 14.54 9.00
C ARG A 551 9.31 13.12 9.50
N LYS A 552 8.24 12.87 10.22
CA LYS A 552 7.85 11.50 10.58
C LYS A 552 7.13 10.84 9.42
N CYS A 553 7.35 9.55 9.24
CA CYS A 553 6.62 8.75 8.26
C CYS A 553 6.34 7.36 8.81
N GLY A 554 5.32 6.72 8.27
CA GLY A 554 4.95 5.34 8.56
C GLY A 554 5.79 4.35 7.77
N SER A 555 5.29 3.11 7.71
CA SER A 555 5.94 2.01 7.00
C SER A 555 6.04 2.29 5.51
N THR A 556 7.17 1.91 4.92
CA THR A 556 7.34 1.87 3.46
C THR A 556 6.61 0.67 2.86
N LEU A 557 6.34 0.73 1.57
CA LEU A 557 5.60 -0.28 0.81
C LEU A 557 4.26 -0.64 1.49
N GLN A 558 3.53 0.37 1.95
CA GLN A 558 2.23 0.19 2.57
C GLN A 558 1.17 -0.03 1.49
N ALA A 559 0.60 -1.23 1.47
CA ALA A 559 -0.16 -1.77 0.36
C ALA A 559 -1.36 -0.92 -0.09
N TRP A 560 -2.14 -0.36 0.84
CA TRP A 560 -3.29 0.48 0.52
C TRP A 560 -2.97 1.79 -0.18
N SER A 561 -1.70 2.27 -0.09
CA SER A 561 -1.25 3.43 -0.87
C SER A 561 -1.21 3.15 -2.38
N GLY A 562 -1.35 1.88 -2.76
CA GLY A 562 -1.65 1.44 -4.13
C GLY A 562 -2.99 1.93 -4.68
N ALA A 563 -3.90 2.44 -3.83
CA ALA A 563 -5.17 3.03 -4.26
C ALA A 563 -5.00 4.19 -5.27
N ALA A 564 -3.82 4.83 -5.35
CA ALA A 564 -3.54 5.84 -6.35
C ALA A 564 -3.59 5.27 -7.79
N ALA A 565 -3.16 4.02 -8.00
CA ALA A 565 -3.27 3.38 -9.31
C ALA A 565 -4.73 3.18 -9.74
N PHE A 566 -5.59 2.78 -8.79
CA PHE A 566 -7.03 2.66 -9.05
C PHE A 566 -7.65 3.95 -9.57
N VAL A 567 -7.23 5.11 -9.07
CA VAL A 567 -7.77 6.40 -9.56
C VAL A 567 -7.52 6.55 -11.05
N PHE A 568 -6.30 6.30 -11.51
CA PHE A 568 -5.98 6.36 -12.94
C PHE A 568 -6.77 5.34 -13.78
N ASP A 569 -6.99 4.13 -13.26
CA ASP A 569 -7.72 3.06 -13.94
C ASP A 569 -9.19 3.38 -14.17
N TYR A 570 -9.79 4.26 -13.34
CA TYR A 570 -11.23 4.56 -13.37
C TYR A 570 -11.55 6.02 -13.72
N ILE A 571 -10.58 6.81 -14.16
CA ILE A 571 -10.84 8.14 -14.75
C ILE A 571 -11.61 7.97 -16.05
N GLY A 572 -12.75 8.66 -16.15
CA GLY A 572 -13.65 8.59 -17.31
C GLY A 572 -14.60 7.40 -17.33
N GLU A 573 -14.53 6.53 -16.35
CA GLU A 573 -15.43 5.40 -16.15
C GLU A 573 -16.59 5.77 -15.21
N PRO A 574 -17.73 5.06 -15.26
CA PRO A 574 -18.76 5.16 -14.23
C PRO A 574 -18.17 4.87 -12.84
N SER A 575 -18.77 5.48 -11.80
CA SER A 575 -18.28 5.29 -10.43
C SER A 575 -18.18 3.81 -10.05
N PHE A 576 -16.98 3.39 -9.64
CA PHE A 576 -16.73 2.04 -9.13
C PHE A 576 -17.67 1.68 -7.96
N PHE A 577 -17.97 2.67 -7.12
CA PHE A 577 -18.78 2.50 -5.91
C PHE A 577 -20.28 2.65 -6.14
N ALA A 578 -20.73 2.94 -7.36
CA ALA A 578 -22.16 3.09 -7.65
C ALA A 578 -22.92 1.78 -7.38
N PRO A 579 -24.13 1.84 -6.77
CA PRO A 579 -24.90 0.64 -6.43
C PRO A 579 -25.53 -0.07 -7.65
N ASN A 580 -25.31 0.43 -8.83
CA ASN A 580 -26.14 0.13 -10.00
C ASN A 580 -25.40 -0.58 -11.11
N HIS A 581 -24.87 -1.72 -10.97
CA HIS A 581 -24.59 -2.50 -12.19
C HIS A 581 -24.13 -3.94 -11.92
N LEU A 582 -25.04 -4.75 -11.41
CA LEU A 582 -24.98 -6.18 -11.75
C LEU A 582 -25.45 -6.32 -13.20
N LYS A 583 -24.52 -6.23 -14.16
CA LYS A 583 -24.77 -6.54 -15.57
C LYS A 583 -25.14 -7.99 -15.78
#